data_9e1b918cf91b5b8d0b6e02f1056d7689
#
_entry.id   9e1b918cf91b5b8d0b6e02f1056d7689
#
_cell.length_a   1.000
_cell.length_b   1.000
_cell.length_c   1.000
_cell.angle_alpha   90.00
_cell.angle_beta   90.00
_cell.angle_gamma   90.00
#
_symmetry.space_group_name_H-M   'P 1'
#
loop_
_entity.id
_entity.type
_entity.pdbx_description
1 polymer ?
#
loop_
_entity_poly.entity_id
_entity_poly.type
_entity_poly.pdbx_seq_one_letter_code
_entity_poly.pdbx_strand_id
1 'polypeptide(L)'
;MSFDECIINGQREGSITDDQARYARDLFEQSRANMIEELGADGAATAAARETFDQLKYEAARRKQNTLLKVKKFKELNARLKDVTGLTTGDRQRPGLALQSMIAIDESMPRFGANLHSTYEATRRTALSRFSDGLRANRQTMTGRAGRSEELDLLKEVFGQDTGLKSAKLIAQQWKETAEYLRLRANAAGMAIANRKNWNLPQTHNSTLVREAGATEWVRSLDNQLDLEKMVNERTGRAFSKEELEIALNDVFKTISEDGLNKIKPGQTGSPASLANRRMDHRFLVFKDADAWMRYQERFGDPDVFNTMMSHIDSMSKDIALLETFGPNPNHTIDALKVEAQRIANA
;
A
#
# COMPACT_ATOMS: atom_id res chain seq x y z
N MET A 1 9.07 2.61 37.25
CA MET A 1 9.90 1.89 36.25
C MET A 1 9.93 2.77 35.00
N SER A 2 11.12 3.21 34.59
CA SER A 2 11.26 4.01 33.37
C SER A 2 11.10 3.16 32.12
N PHE A 3 10.90 3.82 30.96
CA PHE A 3 10.83 3.11 29.68
C PHE A 3 12.11 2.29 29.43
N ASP A 4 13.27 2.88 29.67
CA ASP A 4 14.55 2.18 29.49
C ASP A 4 14.73 0.99 30.41
N GLU A 5 14.30 1.08 31.68
CA GLU A 5 14.32 -0.07 32.58
C GLU A 5 13.46 -1.22 32.07
N CYS A 6 12.28 -0.94 31.48
CA CYS A 6 11.45 -1.96 30.85
C CYS A 6 12.17 -2.64 29.68
N ILE A 7 12.83 -1.86 28.82
CA ILE A 7 13.58 -2.39 27.66
C ILE A 7 14.76 -3.23 28.12
N ILE A 8 15.56 -2.77 29.08
CA ILE A 8 16.71 -3.51 29.65
C ILE A 8 16.26 -4.83 30.26
N ASN A 9 15.19 -4.85 31.04
CA ASN A 9 14.65 -6.06 31.63
C ASN A 9 14.18 -7.05 30.56
N GLY A 10 13.47 -6.56 29.54
CA GLY A 10 13.05 -7.40 28.41
C GLY A 10 14.22 -8.03 27.64
N GLN A 11 15.34 -7.31 27.48
CA GLN A 11 16.56 -7.86 26.88
C GLN A 11 17.21 -8.93 27.79
N ARG A 12 17.30 -8.67 29.10
CA ARG A 12 17.86 -9.63 30.07
C ARG A 12 17.06 -10.93 30.15
N GLU A 13 15.74 -10.82 30.04
CA GLU A 13 14.83 -11.99 30.05
C GLU A 13 14.76 -12.68 28.68
N GLY A 14 15.42 -12.15 27.64
CA GLY A 14 15.36 -12.67 26.27
C GLY A 14 13.99 -12.52 25.59
N SER A 15 13.11 -11.68 26.15
CA SER A 15 11.78 -11.42 25.59
C SER A 15 11.80 -10.47 24.38
N ILE A 16 12.85 -9.66 24.25
CA ILE A 16 13.11 -8.78 23.10
C ILE A 16 14.57 -8.88 22.65
N THR A 17 14.79 -8.81 21.33
CA THR A 17 16.13 -8.78 20.74
C THR A 17 16.77 -7.39 20.80
N ASP A 18 18.09 -7.31 20.59
CA ASP A 18 18.81 -6.04 20.56
C ASP A 18 18.30 -5.10 19.46
N ASP A 19 17.91 -5.64 18.31
CA ASP A 19 17.32 -4.86 17.23
C ASP A 19 15.94 -4.31 17.61
N GLN A 20 15.12 -5.12 18.29
CA GLN A 20 13.82 -4.67 18.80
C GLN A 20 13.98 -3.61 19.89
N ALA A 21 14.98 -3.75 20.75
CA ALA A 21 15.29 -2.78 21.79
C ALA A 21 15.75 -1.44 21.21
N ARG A 22 16.62 -1.46 20.17
CA ARG A 22 17.01 -0.26 19.45
C ARG A 22 15.82 0.43 18.81
N TYR A 23 15.03 -0.32 18.07
CA TYR A 23 13.83 0.20 17.42
C TYR A 23 12.85 0.84 18.42
N ALA A 24 12.62 0.20 19.57
CA ALA A 24 11.77 0.73 20.62
C ALA A 24 12.29 2.03 21.23
N ARG A 25 13.62 2.14 21.43
CA ARG A 25 14.26 3.38 21.91
C ARG A 25 14.15 4.49 20.88
N ASP A 26 14.40 4.20 19.62
CA ASP A 26 14.27 5.17 18.53
C ASP A 26 12.85 5.73 18.44
N LEU A 27 11.82 4.87 18.52
CA LEU A 27 10.42 5.30 18.55
C LEU A 27 10.11 6.16 19.78
N PHE A 28 10.59 5.76 20.97
CA PHE A 28 10.37 6.49 22.21
C PHE A 28 10.99 7.89 22.15
N GLU A 29 12.25 8.01 21.73
CA GLU A 29 12.94 9.30 21.62
C GLU A 29 12.28 10.21 20.59
N GLN A 30 11.82 9.64 19.48
CA GLN A 30 11.05 10.37 18.47
C GLN A 30 9.74 10.92 19.04
N SER A 31 8.96 10.06 19.68
CA SER A 31 7.68 10.45 20.29
C SER A 31 7.89 11.48 21.40
N ARG A 32 8.91 11.30 22.23
CA ARG A 32 9.27 12.25 23.31
C ARG A 32 9.63 13.62 22.75
N ALA A 33 10.47 13.68 21.72
CA ALA A 33 10.88 14.93 21.10
C ALA A 33 9.68 15.73 20.56
N ASN A 34 8.66 15.03 20.04
CA ASN A 34 7.44 15.64 19.50
C ASN A 34 6.57 16.32 20.57
N MET A 35 6.62 15.82 21.78
CA MET A 35 5.69 16.24 22.86
C MET A 35 6.35 17.16 23.89
N ILE A 36 7.67 17.35 23.85
CA ILE A 36 8.41 18.03 24.90
C ILE A 36 8.05 19.51 25.05
N GLU A 37 7.73 20.19 23.95
CA GLU A 37 7.32 21.61 23.98
C GLU A 37 5.93 21.81 24.58
N GLU A 38 5.04 20.84 24.35
CA GLU A 38 3.64 20.95 24.77
C GLU A 38 3.43 20.41 26.20
N LEU A 39 4.10 19.31 26.56
CA LEU A 39 3.89 18.58 27.81
C LEU A 39 5.02 18.74 28.84
N GLY A 40 6.11 19.42 28.51
CA GLY A 40 7.33 19.43 29.30
C GLY A 40 8.04 18.08 29.33
N ALA A 41 9.23 18.00 29.95
CA ALA A 41 10.09 16.83 29.88
C ALA A 41 9.44 15.55 30.46
N ASP A 42 8.80 15.64 31.63
CA ASP A 42 8.20 14.49 32.32
C ASP A 42 6.87 14.04 31.67
N GLY A 43 6.05 15.01 31.25
CA GLY A 43 4.81 14.75 30.53
C GLY A 43 5.08 14.09 29.19
N ALA A 44 6.06 14.60 28.42
CA ALA A 44 6.48 14.06 27.16
C ALA A 44 7.03 12.63 27.30
N ALA A 45 7.85 12.36 28.32
CA ALA A 45 8.38 11.01 28.53
C ALA A 45 7.26 10.00 28.84
N THR A 46 6.28 10.39 29.67
CA THR A 46 5.14 9.51 29.99
C THR A 46 4.26 9.23 28.76
N ALA A 47 3.92 10.28 28.00
CA ALA A 47 3.11 10.16 26.80
C ALA A 47 3.83 9.35 25.70
N ALA A 48 5.11 9.61 25.48
CA ALA A 48 5.94 8.89 24.51
C ALA A 48 6.08 7.40 24.84
N ALA A 49 6.25 7.06 26.13
CA ALA A 49 6.29 5.66 26.54
C ALA A 49 4.98 4.94 26.18
N ARG A 50 3.84 5.58 26.46
CA ARG A 50 2.52 5.02 26.14
C ARG A 50 2.34 4.83 24.63
N GLU A 51 2.63 5.87 23.84
CA GLU A 51 2.51 5.82 22.39
C GLU A 51 3.41 4.73 21.78
N THR A 52 4.67 4.65 22.24
CA THR A 52 5.61 3.61 21.80
C THR A 52 5.09 2.22 22.13
N PHE A 53 4.57 1.97 23.33
CA PHE A 53 4.00 0.67 23.67
C PHE A 53 2.76 0.33 22.82
N ASP A 54 1.89 1.28 22.57
CA ASP A 54 0.70 1.07 21.73
C ASP A 54 1.10 0.76 20.29
N GLN A 55 2.10 1.44 19.75
CA GLN A 55 2.65 1.17 18.41
C GLN A 55 3.29 -0.23 18.34
N LEU A 56 4.15 -0.59 19.28
CA LEU A 56 4.80 -1.91 19.33
C LEU A 56 3.78 -3.04 19.51
N LYS A 57 2.74 -2.83 20.31
CA LYS A 57 1.64 -3.77 20.50
C LYS A 57 0.84 -3.96 19.20
N TYR A 58 0.52 -2.88 18.51
CA TYR A 58 -0.15 -2.93 17.23
C TYR A 58 0.67 -3.71 16.18
N GLU A 59 1.97 -3.43 16.07
CA GLU A 59 2.85 -4.11 15.14
C GLU A 59 3.03 -5.61 15.48
N ALA A 60 3.12 -5.94 16.76
CA ALA A 60 3.19 -7.33 17.21
C ALA A 60 1.90 -8.11 16.88
N ALA A 61 0.75 -7.52 17.16
CA ALA A 61 -0.55 -8.10 16.82
C ALA A 61 -0.69 -8.32 15.31
N ARG A 62 -0.27 -7.35 14.50
CA ARG A 62 -0.27 -7.43 13.04
C ARG A 62 0.67 -8.53 12.52
N ARG A 63 1.92 -8.61 13.06
CA ARG A 63 2.86 -9.67 12.71
C ARG A 63 2.28 -11.06 13.03
N LYS A 64 1.65 -11.21 14.19
CA LYS A 64 0.97 -12.43 14.58
C LYS A 64 -0.18 -12.77 13.62
N GLN A 65 -1.03 -11.80 13.29
CA GLN A 65 -2.13 -11.99 12.34
C GLN A 65 -1.61 -12.42 10.97
N ASN A 66 -0.60 -11.76 10.43
CA ASN A 66 -0.01 -12.09 9.14
C ASN A 66 0.64 -13.47 9.14
N THR A 67 1.27 -13.87 10.25
CA THR A 67 1.81 -15.24 10.41
C THR A 67 0.70 -16.28 10.38
N LEU A 68 -0.40 -16.04 11.11
CA LEU A 68 -1.57 -16.93 11.11
C LEU A 68 -2.21 -17.03 9.72
N LEU A 69 -2.40 -15.90 9.04
CA LEU A 69 -2.94 -15.86 7.66
C LEU A 69 -2.03 -16.64 6.71
N LYS A 70 -0.71 -16.46 6.79
CA LYS A 70 0.27 -17.20 5.98
C LYS A 70 0.16 -18.71 6.18
N VAL A 71 0.15 -19.15 7.44
CA VAL A 71 0.05 -20.58 7.78
C VAL A 71 -1.30 -21.16 7.32
N LYS A 72 -2.40 -20.45 7.58
CA LYS A 72 -3.73 -20.86 7.15
C LYS A 72 -3.79 -21.03 5.64
N LYS A 73 -3.37 -20.01 4.89
CA LYS A 73 -3.39 -20.04 3.41
C LYS A 73 -2.50 -21.14 2.85
N PHE A 74 -1.31 -21.31 3.37
CA PHE A 74 -0.43 -22.40 2.94
C PHE A 74 -1.08 -23.78 3.18
N LYS A 75 -1.70 -24.01 4.35
CA LYS A 75 -2.40 -25.26 4.65
C LYS A 75 -3.56 -25.51 3.68
N GLU A 76 -4.41 -24.49 3.43
CA GLU A 76 -5.54 -24.58 2.50
C GLU A 76 -5.06 -24.91 1.07
N LEU A 77 -4.04 -24.22 0.59
CA LEU A 77 -3.52 -24.41 -0.76
C LEU A 77 -2.76 -25.74 -0.89
N ASN A 78 -2.03 -26.15 0.14
CA ASN A 78 -1.35 -27.45 0.16
C ASN A 78 -2.33 -28.62 0.17
N ALA A 79 -3.46 -28.47 0.88
CA ALA A 79 -4.54 -29.46 0.81
C ALA A 79 -5.12 -29.56 -0.61
N ARG A 80 -5.39 -28.42 -1.27
CA ARG A 80 -5.82 -28.38 -2.68
C ARG A 80 -4.80 -28.99 -3.63
N LEU A 81 -3.50 -28.79 -3.37
CA LEU A 81 -2.44 -29.38 -4.19
C LEU A 81 -2.40 -30.91 -4.07
N LYS A 82 -2.70 -31.45 -2.87
CA LYS A 82 -2.73 -32.89 -2.61
C LYS A 82 -4.03 -33.55 -3.08
N ASP A 83 -5.13 -32.80 -3.11
CA ASP A 83 -6.41 -33.26 -3.64
C ASP A 83 -6.42 -33.12 -5.17
N VAL A 84 -5.61 -33.97 -5.79
CA VAL A 84 -5.49 -34.05 -7.26
C VAL A 84 -6.51 -35.00 -7.89
N THR A 85 -7.54 -35.38 -7.16
CA THR A 85 -8.63 -36.23 -7.66
C THR A 85 -9.30 -35.57 -8.86
N GLY A 86 -9.23 -36.21 -10.02
CA GLY A 86 -9.69 -35.67 -11.31
C GLY A 86 -8.61 -34.95 -12.14
N LEU A 87 -7.40 -34.72 -11.59
CA LEU A 87 -6.24 -34.20 -12.33
C LEU A 87 -5.25 -35.29 -12.74
N THR A 88 -5.66 -36.53 -12.70
CA THR A 88 -4.87 -37.66 -13.13
C THR A 88 -5.02 -37.87 -14.62
N THR A 89 -3.92 -38.12 -15.34
CA THR A 89 -3.92 -38.63 -16.69
C THR A 89 -3.22 -39.98 -16.63
N GLY A 90 -4.00 -41.06 -16.65
CA GLY A 90 -3.50 -42.39 -16.33
C GLY A 90 -3.12 -42.47 -14.83
N ASP A 91 -2.08 -43.22 -14.50
CA ASP A 91 -1.64 -43.45 -13.12
C ASP A 91 -0.75 -42.34 -12.54
N ARG A 92 -0.58 -41.20 -13.25
CA ARG A 92 0.31 -40.13 -12.80
C ARG A 92 -0.47 -38.91 -12.28
N GLN A 93 -0.16 -38.51 -11.07
CA GLN A 93 -0.63 -37.24 -10.49
C GLN A 93 0.01 -36.05 -11.23
N ARG A 94 -0.77 -35.00 -11.47
CA ARG A 94 -0.31 -33.75 -12.12
C ARG A 94 -0.43 -32.55 -11.20
N PRO A 95 0.42 -32.43 -10.18
CA PRO A 95 0.34 -31.32 -9.22
C PRO A 95 0.55 -29.94 -9.88
N GLY A 96 1.18 -29.88 -11.07
CA GLY A 96 1.30 -28.67 -11.87
C GLY A 96 -0.05 -28.13 -12.33
N LEU A 97 -1.02 -28.99 -12.68
CA LEU A 97 -2.38 -28.56 -13.02
C LEU A 97 -3.12 -28.00 -11.81
N ALA A 98 -2.90 -28.57 -10.61
CA ALA A 98 -3.46 -28.02 -9.37
C ALA A 98 -2.92 -26.61 -9.09
N LEU A 99 -1.61 -26.37 -9.26
CA LEU A 99 -1.01 -25.03 -9.15
C LEU A 99 -1.61 -24.06 -10.17
N GLN A 100 -1.74 -24.48 -11.42
CA GLN A 100 -2.32 -23.67 -12.48
C GLN A 100 -3.76 -23.29 -12.16
N SER A 101 -4.58 -24.21 -11.61
CA SER A 101 -5.96 -23.96 -11.22
C SER A 101 -6.10 -22.93 -10.08
N MET A 102 -5.06 -22.73 -9.26
CA MET A 102 -5.03 -21.68 -8.22
C MET A 102 -4.83 -20.27 -8.80
N ILE A 103 -4.27 -20.19 -10.02
CA ILE A 103 -3.97 -18.93 -10.71
C ILE A 103 -5.10 -18.54 -11.65
N ALA A 104 -5.49 -19.45 -12.54
CA ALA A 104 -6.48 -19.22 -13.58
C ALA A 104 -7.36 -20.46 -13.80
N ILE A 105 -8.50 -20.24 -14.43
CA ILE A 105 -9.37 -21.34 -14.89
C ILE A 105 -9.03 -21.60 -16.37
N ASP A 106 -8.69 -22.84 -16.67
CA ASP A 106 -8.76 -23.39 -18.01
C ASP A 106 -10.07 -24.18 -18.11
N GLU A 107 -10.81 -24.08 -19.20
CA GLU A 107 -12.09 -24.78 -19.40
C GLU A 107 -11.93 -26.30 -19.35
N SER A 108 -10.73 -26.80 -19.66
CA SER A 108 -10.37 -28.22 -19.58
C SER A 108 -10.07 -28.72 -18.16
N MET A 109 -10.03 -27.81 -17.16
CA MET A 109 -9.67 -28.19 -15.78
C MET A 109 -10.87 -28.24 -14.85
N PRO A 110 -10.87 -29.19 -13.89
CA PRO A 110 -11.85 -29.21 -12.81
C PRO A 110 -11.83 -27.89 -12.04
N ARG A 111 -13.01 -27.37 -11.68
CA ARG A 111 -13.14 -26.13 -10.92
C ARG A 111 -12.89 -26.40 -9.43
N PHE A 112 -11.74 -25.99 -8.91
CA PHE A 112 -11.36 -26.14 -7.49
C PHE A 112 -11.69 -24.90 -6.63
N GLY A 113 -12.80 -24.22 -6.89
CA GLY A 113 -13.18 -23.02 -6.12
C GLY A 113 -12.54 -21.74 -6.64
N ALA A 114 -12.52 -20.69 -5.80
CA ALA A 114 -11.95 -19.40 -6.18
C ALA A 114 -10.44 -19.51 -6.43
N ASN A 115 -9.98 -18.80 -7.46
CA ASN A 115 -8.57 -18.68 -7.82
C ASN A 115 -8.16 -17.20 -7.92
N LEU A 116 -6.88 -16.95 -8.19
CA LEU A 116 -6.36 -15.59 -8.30
C LEU A 116 -7.13 -14.75 -9.32
N HIS A 117 -7.33 -15.28 -10.54
CA HIS A 117 -8.02 -14.55 -11.60
C HIS A 117 -9.49 -14.25 -11.25
N SER A 118 -10.24 -15.23 -10.77
CA SER A 118 -11.64 -15.04 -10.39
C SER A 118 -11.80 -14.06 -9.22
N THR A 119 -10.88 -14.09 -8.26
CA THR A 119 -10.86 -13.15 -7.13
C THR A 119 -10.53 -11.74 -7.58
N TYR A 120 -9.56 -11.58 -8.49
CA TYR A 120 -9.23 -10.30 -9.10
C TYR A 120 -10.42 -9.71 -9.87
N GLU A 121 -11.03 -10.49 -10.77
CA GLU A 121 -12.17 -10.04 -11.56
C GLU A 121 -13.38 -9.68 -10.68
N ALA A 122 -13.68 -10.50 -9.68
CA ALA A 122 -14.78 -10.21 -8.74
C ALA A 122 -14.52 -8.92 -7.95
N THR A 123 -13.29 -8.71 -7.48
CA THR A 123 -12.91 -7.51 -6.72
C THR A 123 -12.99 -6.27 -7.60
N ARG A 124 -12.42 -6.35 -8.81
CA ARG A 124 -12.43 -5.26 -9.79
C ARG A 124 -13.84 -4.88 -10.21
N ARG A 125 -14.68 -5.87 -10.57
CA ARG A 125 -16.08 -5.64 -10.95
C ARG A 125 -16.89 -5.03 -9.81
N THR A 126 -16.69 -5.48 -8.57
CA THR A 126 -17.35 -4.90 -7.39
C THR A 126 -16.93 -3.44 -7.18
N ALA A 127 -15.64 -3.12 -7.32
CA ALA A 127 -15.17 -1.74 -7.22
C ALA A 127 -15.74 -0.86 -8.34
N LEU A 128 -15.75 -1.35 -9.59
CA LEU A 128 -16.32 -0.64 -10.73
C LEU A 128 -17.84 -0.46 -10.61
N SER A 129 -18.57 -1.43 -10.04
CA SER A 129 -20.02 -1.28 -9.85
C SER A 129 -20.37 -0.19 -8.83
N ARG A 130 -19.55 -0.01 -7.80
CA ARG A 130 -19.69 1.10 -6.83
C ARG A 130 -19.46 2.48 -7.45
N PHE A 131 -18.69 2.51 -8.51
CA PHE A 131 -18.34 3.73 -9.26
C PHE A 131 -19.25 3.96 -10.48
N SER A 132 -20.17 3.02 -10.78
CA SER A 132 -20.90 2.98 -12.05
C SER A 132 -21.90 4.12 -12.27
N ASP A 133 -22.54 4.60 -11.21
CA ASP A 133 -23.57 5.64 -11.36
C ASP A 133 -22.96 7.00 -11.70
N GLY A 134 -21.82 7.33 -11.09
CA GLY A 134 -21.03 8.50 -11.46
C GLY A 134 -20.53 8.42 -12.90
N LEU A 135 -20.07 7.24 -13.30
CA LEU A 135 -19.61 7.00 -14.67
C LEU A 135 -20.74 7.13 -15.70
N ARG A 136 -21.95 6.66 -15.38
CA ARG A 136 -23.15 6.81 -16.26
C ARG A 136 -23.59 8.26 -16.38
N ALA A 137 -23.52 8.99 -15.26
CA ALA A 137 -23.90 10.41 -15.23
C ALA A 137 -22.91 11.28 -16.06
N ASN A 138 -21.68 10.80 -16.26
CA ASN A 138 -20.64 11.52 -16.98
C ASN A 138 -19.96 10.66 -18.07
N ARG A 139 -20.76 10.25 -19.06
CA ARG A 139 -20.29 9.42 -20.19
C ARG A 139 -19.11 10.02 -20.96
N GLN A 140 -19.01 11.33 -21.02
CA GLN A 140 -17.96 12.02 -21.76
C GLN A 140 -16.60 11.84 -21.09
N THR A 141 -16.55 11.92 -19.76
CA THR A 141 -15.34 11.65 -18.98
C THR A 141 -14.85 10.20 -19.17
N MET A 142 -15.77 9.24 -19.23
CA MET A 142 -15.42 7.82 -19.44
C MET A 142 -14.86 7.51 -20.83
N THR A 143 -15.23 8.27 -21.84
CA THR A 143 -14.84 7.99 -23.24
C THR A 143 -13.59 8.76 -23.66
N GLY A 144 -12.89 9.42 -22.74
CA GLY A 144 -11.76 10.30 -23.03
C GLY A 144 -12.15 11.55 -23.83
N ARG A 145 -13.46 11.85 -23.87
CA ARG A 145 -14.01 13.03 -24.55
C ARG A 145 -14.32 14.19 -23.60
N ALA A 146 -14.07 13.99 -22.31
CA ALA A 146 -14.13 15.08 -21.34
C ALA A 146 -13.06 16.10 -21.68
N GLY A 147 -13.46 17.35 -21.75
CA GLY A 147 -12.50 18.44 -21.90
C GLY A 147 -11.70 18.55 -20.58
N ARG A 148 -10.50 19.13 -20.70
CA ARG A 148 -9.62 19.38 -19.54
C ARG A 148 -10.32 20.12 -18.39
N SER A 149 -11.28 20.97 -18.69
CA SER A 149 -12.09 21.69 -17.69
C SER A 149 -12.91 20.75 -16.82
N GLU A 150 -13.53 19.73 -17.41
CA GLU A 150 -14.38 18.77 -16.69
C GLU A 150 -13.55 17.82 -15.81
N GLU A 151 -12.35 17.46 -16.26
CA GLU A 151 -11.41 16.69 -15.44
C GLU A 151 -10.90 17.49 -14.23
N LEU A 152 -10.63 18.76 -14.44
CA LEU A 152 -10.20 19.66 -13.37
C LEU A 152 -11.34 19.88 -12.35
N ASP A 153 -12.59 20.03 -12.80
CA ASP A 153 -13.75 20.16 -11.92
C ASP A 153 -13.95 18.87 -11.10
N LEU A 154 -13.81 17.71 -11.70
CA LEU A 154 -13.81 16.43 -10.97
C LEU A 154 -12.68 16.41 -9.93
N LEU A 155 -11.48 16.78 -10.32
CA LEU A 155 -10.32 16.81 -9.43
C LEU A 155 -10.54 17.77 -8.25
N LYS A 156 -11.11 18.96 -8.49
CA LYS A 156 -11.46 19.93 -7.45
C LYS A 156 -12.42 19.32 -6.42
N GLU A 157 -13.47 18.64 -6.86
CA GLU A 157 -14.41 17.95 -5.96
C GLU A 157 -13.74 16.82 -5.17
N VAL A 158 -12.81 16.09 -5.79
CA VAL A 158 -12.00 15.07 -5.10
C VAL A 158 -11.15 15.72 -3.99
N PHE A 159 -10.60 16.90 -4.24
CA PHE A 159 -9.86 17.68 -3.24
C PHE A 159 -10.76 18.42 -2.24
N GLY A 160 -12.09 18.31 -2.37
CA GLY A 160 -13.06 18.92 -1.46
C GLY A 160 -13.41 20.37 -1.79
N GLN A 161 -13.08 20.84 -2.98
CA GLN A 161 -13.46 22.15 -3.50
C GLN A 161 -14.81 22.02 -4.22
N ASP A 162 -15.82 22.75 -3.76
CA ASP A 162 -17.16 22.71 -4.36
C ASP A 162 -17.17 23.48 -5.70
N THR A 163 -17.40 22.77 -6.79
CA THR A 163 -17.51 23.36 -8.14
C THR A 163 -18.96 23.72 -8.52
N GLY A 164 -19.93 23.32 -7.69
CA GLY A 164 -21.36 23.43 -8.01
C GLY A 164 -21.86 22.39 -9.03
N LEU A 165 -20.98 21.56 -9.59
CA LEU A 165 -21.32 20.55 -10.60
C LEU A 165 -21.74 19.23 -9.95
N LYS A 166 -23.04 18.91 -9.99
CA LYS A 166 -23.60 17.69 -9.38
C LYS A 166 -22.94 16.40 -9.89
N SER A 167 -22.61 16.34 -11.18
CA SER A 167 -21.96 15.17 -11.78
C SER A 167 -20.54 14.95 -11.23
N ALA A 168 -19.72 15.99 -11.16
CA ALA A 168 -18.38 15.93 -10.62
C ALA A 168 -18.40 15.54 -9.13
N LYS A 169 -19.31 16.12 -8.35
CA LYS A 169 -19.51 15.81 -6.94
C LYS A 169 -19.89 14.35 -6.71
N LEU A 170 -20.80 13.82 -7.53
CA LEU A 170 -21.22 12.41 -7.45
C LEU A 170 -20.04 11.47 -7.73
N ILE A 171 -19.26 11.71 -8.79
CA ILE A 171 -18.10 10.90 -9.13
C ILE A 171 -17.05 10.96 -8.00
N ALA A 172 -16.75 12.16 -7.49
CA ALA A 172 -15.80 12.34 -6.41
C ALA A 172 -16.20 11.60 -5.13
N GLN A 173 -17.50 11.61 -4.79
CA GLN A 173 -18.03 10.86 -3.65
C GLN A 173 -17.87 9.35 -3.87
N GLN A 174 -18.30 8.84 -5.02
CA GLN A 174 -18.20 7.40 -5.33
C GLN A 174 -16.75 6.92 -5.43
N TRP A 175 -15.85 7.79 -5.89
CA TRP A 175 -14.41 7.54 -5.85
C TRP A 175 -13.91 7.31 -4.42
N LYS A 176 -14.22 8.23 -3.50
CA LYS A 176 -13.84 8.13 -2.10
C LYS A 176 -14.38 6.84 -1.44
N GLU A 177 -15.64 6.51 -1.70
CA GLU A 177 -16.27 5.29 -1.20
C GLU A 177 -15.64 4.02 -1.78
N THR A 178 -15.30 4.03 -3.07
CA THR A 178 -14.64 2.90 -3.75
C THR A 178 -13.22 2.70 -3.25
N ALA A 179 -12.46 3.77 -3.10
CA ALA A 179 -11.09 3.72 -2.58
C ALA A 179 -11.06 3.21 -1.13
N GLU A 180 -12.01 3.65 -0.30
CA GLU A 180 -12.15 3.17 1.07
C GLU A 180 -12.54 1.69 1.14
N TYR A 181 -13.48 1.25 0.30
CA TYR A 181 -13.81 -0.17 0.18
C TYR A 181 -12.57 -1.02 -0.16
N LEU A 182 -11.78 -0.60 -1.15
CA LEU A 182 -10.55 -1.31 -1.53
C LEU A 182 -9.53 -1.31 -0.39
N ARG A 183 -9.35 -0.19 0.30
CA ARG A 183 -8.46 -0.08 1.45
C ARG A 183 -8.85 -1.03 2.58
N LEU A 184 -10.12 -1.05 2.97
CA LEU A 184 -10.63 -1.90 4.04
C LEU A 184 -10.48 -3.39 3.68
N ARG A 185 -10.79 -3.75 2.44
CA ARG A 185 -10.64 -5.13 1.96
C ARG A 185 -9.18 -5.57 1.91
N ALA A 186 -8.28 -4.70 1.44
CA ALA A 186 -6.84 -4.96 1.45
C ALA A 186 -6.31 -5.16 2.88
N ASN A 187 -6.76 -4.35 3.84
CA ASN A 187 -6.38 -4.48 5.23
C ASN A 187 -6.93 -5.77 5.87
N ALA A 188 -8.15 -6.17 5.53
CA ALA A 188 -8.68 -7.46 5.95
C ALA A 188 -7.86 -8.65 5.41
N ALA A 189 -7.27 -8.51 4.21
CA ALA A 189 -6.37 -9.49 3.61
C ALA A 189 -4.92 -9.45 4.15
N GLY A 190 -4.61 -8.54 5.09
CA GLY A 190 -3.32 -8.48 5.79
C GLY A 190 -2.45 -7.26 5.49
N MET A 191 -2.93 -6.29 4.66
CA MET A 191 -2.27 -4.99 4.52
C MET A 191 -2.44 -4.13 5.78
N ALA A 192 -1.74 -2.99 5.82
CA ALA A 192 -1.91 -1.96 6.86
C ALA A 192 -1.87 -0.58 6.22
N ILE A 193 -2.85 -0.32 5.35
CA ILE A 193 -3.00 0.97 4.69
C ILE A 193 -3.75 1.91 5.63
N ALA A 194 -3.07 2.96 6.10
CA ALA A 194 -3.66 3.97 6.99
C ALA A 194 -4.82 4.71 6.29
N ASN A 195 -5.83 5.07 7.05
CA ASN A 195 -6.87 5.99 6.60
C ASN A 195 -6.37 7.43 6.80
N ARG A 196 -6.05 8.10 5.70
CA ARG A 196 -5.54 9.48 5.73
C ARG A 196 -6.62 10.44 5.26
N LYS A 197 -6.97 11.41 6.10
CA LYS A 197 -7.97 12.43 5.80
C LYS A 197 -7.62 13.25 4.54
N ASN A 198 -6.32 13.39 4.24
CA ASN A 198 -5.80 14.18 3.13
C ASN A 198 -5.46 13.34 1.89
N TRP A 199 -5.86 12.07 1.87
CA TRP A 199 -5.66 11.25 0.69
C TRP A 199 -6.81 11.48 -0.29
N ASN A 200 -6.50 12.01 -1.46
CA ASN A 200 -7.48 12.36 -2.48
C ASN A 200 -7.39 11.45 -3.71
N LEU A 201 -6.25 11.49 -4.39
CA LEU A 201 -6.01 10.73 -5.62
C LEU A 201 -4.61 10.10 -5.61
N PRO A 202 -4.40 8.94 -6.27
CA PRO A 202 -3.06 8.43 -6.50
C PRO A 202 -2.17 9.45 -7.21
N GLN A 203 -0.89 9.45 -6.85
CA GLN A 203 0.15 10.18 -7.57
C GLN A 203 0.90 9.19 -8.46
N THR A 204 1.09 9.56 -9.69
CA THR A 204 1.94 8.83 -10.62
C THR A 204 3.25 9.59 -10.80
N HIS A 205 4.33 8.86 -11.05
CA HIS A 205 5.64 9.43 -11.29
C HIS A 205 6.26 8.74 -12.49
N ASN A 206 6.68 9.51 -13.48
CA ASN A 206 7.49 9.03 -14.57
C ASN A 206 8.96 9.19 -14.19
N SER A 207 9.61 8.08 -13.83
CA SER A 207 11.00 8.08 -13.36
C SER A 207 11.98 8.69 -14.37
N THR A 208 11.71 8.54 -15.66
CA THR A 208 12.53 9.12 -16.73
C THR A 208 12.43 10.64 -16.72
N LEU A 209 11.23 11.20 -16.72
CA LEU A 209 11.03 12.66 -16.68
C LEU A 209 11.60 13.29 -15.40
N VAL A 210 11.42 12.63 -14.26
CA VAL A 210 11.97 13.08 -12.98
C VAL A 210 13.51 13.06 -13.01
N ARG A 211 14.11 12.00 -13.57
CA ARG A 211 15.55 11.87 -13.71
C ARG A 211 16.15 12.93 -14.65
N GLU A 212 15.49 13.16 -15.78
CA GLU A 212 15.91 14.17 -16.76
C GLU A 212 15.85 15.60 -16.21
N ALA A 213 14.89 15.90 -15.38
CA ALA A 213 14.81 17.21 -14.72
C ALA A 213 15.95 17.42 -13.70
N GLY A 214 16.43 16.35 -13.07
CA GLY A 214 17.40 16.40 -12.00
C GLY A 214 16.83 16.89 -10.67
N ALA A 215 17.54 16.60 -9.56
CA ALA A 215 17.04 16.84 -8.21
C ALA A 215 16.68 18.30 -7.95
N THR A 216 17.57 19.24 -8.30
CA THR A 216 17.38 20.67 -8.04
C THR A 216 16.14 21.21 -8.74
N GLU A 217 15.94 20.87 -10.02
CA GLU A 217 14.79 21.36 -10.78
C GLU A 217 13.50 20.66 -10.33
N TRP A 218 13.55 19.36 -10.02
CA TRP A 218 12.38 18.65 -9.52
C TRP A 218 11.93 19.19 -8.16
N VAL A 219 12.84 19.41 -7.20
CA VAL A 219 12.54 20.03 -5.90
C VAL A 219 11.97 21.44 -6.10
N ARG A 220 12.60 22.28 -6.93
CA ARG A 220 12.11 23.63 -7.25
C ARG A 220 10.69 23.60 -7.84
N SER A 221 10.37 22.62 -8.65
CA SER A 221 9.04 22.50 -9.25
C SER A 221 7.94 22.24 -8.23
N LEU A 222 8.28 21.77 -7.03
CA LEU A 222 7.35 21.54 -5.92
C LEU A 222 7.15 22.80 -5.05
N ASP A 223 7.97 23.82 -5.23
CA ASP A 223 7.82 25.08 -4.51
C ASP A 223 6.41 25.65 -4.70
N ASN A 224 5.80 26.05 -3.58
CA ASN A 224 4.42 26.56 -3.55
C ASN A 224 3.33 25.59 -4.06
N GLN A 225 3.63 24.32 -4.32
CA GLN A 225 2.64 23.32 -4.72
C GLN A 225 2.22 22.40 -3.57
N LEU A 226 3.06 22.25 -2.55
CA LEU A 226 2.83 21.38 -1.43
C LEU A 226 2.13 22.06 -0.26
N ASP A 227 1.28 21.33 0.43
CA ASP A 227 0.64 21.71 1.70
C ASP A 227 1.55 21.28 2.85
N LEU A 228 2.47 22.17 3.21
CA LEU A 228 3.49 21.88 4.22
C LEU A 228 2.90 21.70 5.63
N GLU A 229 1.72 22.29 5.91
CA GLU A 229 1.04 22.12 7.20
C GLU A 229 0.51 20.70 7.36
N LYS A 230 0.13 20.06 6.26
CA LYS A 230 -0.35 18.67 6.24
C LYS A 230 0.76 17.64 6.01
N MET A 231 1.95 18.10 5.63
CA MET A 231 3.16 17.28 5.49
C MET A 231 3.86 17.18 6.85
N VAL A 232 3.54 16.15 7.58
CA VAL A 232 4.12 15.91 8.90
C VAL A 232 5.30 14.97 8.76
N ASN A 233 6.41 15.33 9.37
CA ASN A 233 7.53 14.42 9.56
C ASN A 233 7.10 13.33 10.54
N GLU A 234 6.91 12.11 10.06
CA GLU A 234 6.42 11.00 10.88
C GLU A 234 7.38 10.60 12.00
N ARG A 235 8.65 10.94 11.84
CA ARG A 235 9.66 10.76 12.89
C ARG A 235 9.45 11.70 14.06
N THR A 236 8.96 12.92 13.80
CA THR A 236 8.86 13.98 14.79
C THR A 236 7.42 14.37 15.12
N GLY A 237 6.43 13.92 14.35
CA GLY A 237 5.03 14.33 14.48
C GLY A 237 4.78 15.79 14.14
N ARG A 238 5.80 16.55 13.72
CA ARG A 238 5.76 17.99 13.45
C ARG A 238 5.87 18.28 11.97
N ALA A 239 5.49 19.49 11.59
CA ALA A 239 5.81 20.02 10.27
C ALA A 239 7.33 19.98 10.03
N PHE A 240 7.74 19.75 8.80
CA PHE A 240 9.15 19.74 8.42
C PHE A 240 9.76 21.13 8.58
N SER A 241 11.00 21.24 9.12
CA SER A 241 11.84 22.41 8.88
C SER A 241 12.21 22.49 7.38
N LYS A 242 12.72 23.64 6.94
CA LYS A 242 13.15 23.78 5.54
C LYS A 242 14.25 22.79 5.18
N GLU A 243 15.20 22.60 6.07
CA GLU A 243 16.34 21.69 5.90
C GLU A 243 15.88 20.24 5.89
N GLU A 244 15.00 19.85 6.81
CA GLU A 244 14.41 18.50 6.85
C GLU A 244 13.58 18.21 5.61
N LEU A 245 12.80 19.20 5.12
CA LEU A 245 12.00 19.06 3.91
C LEU A 245 12.90 18.88 2.68
N GLU A 246 13.98 19.66 2.56
CA GLU A 246 14.92 19.54 1.44
C GLU A 246 15.59 18.15 1.41
N ILE A 247 16.02 17.65 2.57
CA ILE A 247 16.58 16.30 2.69
C ILE A 247 15.53 15.24 2.27
N ALA A 248 14.31 15.35 2.79
CA ALA A 248 13.24 14.41 2.50
C ALA A 248 12.83 14.44 1.02
N LEU A 249 12.75 15.62 0.39
CA LEU A 249 12.47 15.74 -1.05
C LEU A 249 13.58 15.13 -1.91
N ASN A 250 14.84 15.31 -1.53
CA ASN A 250 15.95 14.67 -2.23
C ASN A 250 15.91 13.13 -2.10
N ASP A 251 15.54 12.59 -0.95
CA ASP A 251 15.35 11.15 -0.77
C ASP A 251 14.17 10.62 -1.60
N VAL A 252 13.08 11.38 -1.70
CA VAL A 252 11.93 11.05 -2.58
C VAL A 252 12.35 11.11 -4.04
N PHE A 253 13.06 12.15 -4.47
CA PHE A 253 13.63 12.24 -5.83
C PHE A 253 14.45 11.01 -6.17
N LYS A 254 15.38 10.62 -5.29
CA LYS A 254 16.22 9.43 -5.48
C LYS A 254 15.37 8.17 -5.62
N THR A 255 14.37 8.03 -4.76
CA THR A 255 13.45 6.87 -4.82
C THR A 255 12.69 6.81 -6.13
N ILE A 256 12.17 7.94 -6.62
CA ILE A 256 11.43 7.98 -7.90
C ILE A 256 12.37 7.75 -9.08
N SER A 257 13.51 8.45 -9.12
CA SER A 257 14.46 8.37 -10.23
C SER A 257 15.11 6.99 -10.39
N GLU A 258 15.19 6.22 -9.32
CA GLU A 258 15.73 4.86 -9.29
C GLU A 258 14.64 3.77 -9.27
N ASP A 259 13.37 4.11 -9.49
CA ASP A 259 12.22 3.19 -9.42
C ASP A 259 12.18 2.37 -8.10
N GLY A 260 12.64 2.96 -7.00
CA GLY A 260 12.69 2.35 -5.68
C GLY A 260 13.85 1.39 -5.45
N LEU A 261 14.80 1.27 -6.38
CA LEU A 261 15.96 0.39 -6.23
C LEU A 261 16.85 0.79 -5.04
N ASN A 262 16.90 2.07 -4.70
CA ASN A 262 17.63 2.58 -3.52
C ASN A 262 17.09 2.03 -2.18
N LYS A 263 15.87 1.52 -2.14
CA LYS A 263 15.28 0.88 -0.96
C LYS A 263 15.69 -0.59 -0.81
N ILE A 264 16.32 -1.17 -1.83
CA ILE A 264 16.82 -2.54 -1.80
C ILE A 264 18.25 -2.51 -1.24
N LYS A 265 18.44 -3.00 -0.01
CA LYS A 265 19.78 -3.06 0.60
C LYS A 265 20.69 -4.05 -0.13
N PRO A 266 21.92 -3.66 -0.52
CA PRO A 266 22.89 -4.57 -1.13
C PRO A 266 23.11 -5.82 -0.24
N GLY A 267 23.11 -7.01 -0.83
CA GLY A 267 23.30 -8.27 -0.11
C GLY A 267 22.07 -8.82 0.60
N GLN A 268 20.97 -8.09 0.66
CA GLN A 268 19.69 -8.68 1.00
C GLN A 268 19.11 -9.35 -0.27
N THR A 269 19.45 -10.62 -0.47
CA THR A 269 18.60 -11.58 -1.20
C THR A 269 17.31 -11.82 -0.37
N GLY A 270 16.94 -10.79 0.37
CA GLY A 270 15.74 -10.79 1.18
C GLY A 270 14.55 -10.77 0.26
N SER A 271 13.60 -11.60 0.58
CA SER A 271 12.23 -11.52 0.11
C SER A 271 11.87 -10.06 -0.13
N PRO A 272 11.44 -9.66 -1.34
CA PRO A 272 10.87 -8.34 -1.56
C PRO A 272 9.87 -8.10 -0.45
N ALA A 273 9.86 -6.90 0.09
CA ALA A 273 8.98 -6.56 1.20
C ALA A 273 7.62 -7.22 0.99
N SER A 274 7.14 -7.94 1.99
CA SER A 274 5.88 -8.70 1.89
C SER A 274 4.84 -7.82 1.18
N LEU A 275 4.07 -8.36 0.26
CA LEU A 275 3.03 -7.59 -0.45
C LEU A 275 2.14 -6.84 0.54
N ALA A 276 1.90 -7.44 1.71
CA ALA A 276 1.20 -6.82 2.83
C ALA A 276 1.84 -5.51 3.33
N ASN A 277 3.13 -5.28 3.09
CA ASN A 277 3.85 -4.08 3.50
C ASN A 277 4.01 -3.05 2.37
N ARG A 278 3.77 -3.44 1.11
CA ARG A 278 4.06 -2.60 -0.07
C ARG A 278 3.41 -1.21 -0.03
N ARG A 279 2.23 -1.09 0.57
CA ARG A 279 1.44 0.15 0.60
C ARG A 279 1.38 0.80 1.99
N MET A 280 2.24 0.38 2.90
CA MET A 280 2.37 1.01 4.22
C MET A 280 3.12 2.33 4.14
N ASP A 281 4.13 2.38 3.27
CA ASP A 281 4.93 3.58 3.09
C ASP A 281 4.10 4.71 2.50
N HIS A 282 4.34 5.89 3.04
CA HIS A 282 3.55 7.07 2.77
C HIS A 282 3.79 7.65 1.41
N ARG A 283 2.73 8.24 0.90
CA ARG A 283 2.89 9.33 -0.04
C ARG A 283 3.34 10.54 0.73
N PHE A 284 4.58 10.88 0.53
CA PHE A 284 5.21 12.01 1.18
C PHE A 284 4.63 13.34 0.67
N LEU A 285 4.36 13.46 -0.65
CA LEU A 285 3.89 14.69 -1.25
C LEU A 285 2.39 14.90 -0.97
N VAL A 286 2.04 15.98 -0.31
CA VAL A 286 0.65 16.45 -0.11
C VAL A 286 0.49 17.75 -0.89
N PHE A 287 -0.25 17.70 -2.01
CA PHE A 287 -0.54 18.89 -2.80
C PHE A 287 -1.62 19.74 -2.13
N LYS A 288 -1.48 21.08 -2.19
CA LYS A 288 -2.42 22.00 -1.54
C LYS A 288 -3.81 21.97 -2.14
N ASP A 289 -3.89 21.80 -3.46
CA ASP A 289 -5.14 21.86 -4.21
C ASP A 289 -5.07 21.03 -5.51
N ALA A 290 -6.19 20.98 -6.21
CA ALA A 290 -6.33 20.27 -7.47
C ALA A 290 -5.40 20.80 -8.57
N ASP A 291 -5.25 22.12 -8.65
CA ASP A 291 -4.39 22.75 -9.67
C ASP A 291 -2.91 22.42 -9.44
N ALA A 292 -2.46 22.39 -8.19
CA ALA A 292 -1.09 22.00 -7.84
C ALA A 292 -0.82 20.53 -8.20
N TRP A 293 -1.74 19.63 -7.90
CA TRP A 293 -1.65 18.24 -8.27
C TRP A 293 -1.59 18.08 -9.80
N MET A 294 -2.48 18.76 -10.53
CA MET A 294 -2.55 18.69 -11.99
C MET A 294 -1.24 19.17 -12.62
N ARG A 295 -0.71 20.33 -12.20
CA ARG A 295 0.58 20.86 -12.72
C ARG A 295 1.73 19.88 -12.54
N TYR A 296 1.76 19.19 -11.40
CA TYR A 296 2.77 18.16 -11.14
C TYR A 296 2.60 16.97 -12.09
N GLN A 297 1.37 16.45 -12.23
CA GLN A 297 1.10 15.28 -13.06
C GLN A 297 1.37 15.55 -14.54
N GLU A 298 1.09 16.75 -15.04
CA GLU A 298 1.40 17.17 -16.40
C GLU A 298 2.88 17.15 -16.71
N ARG A 299 3.69 17.42 -15.71
CA ARG A 299 5.13 17.50 -15.90
C ARG A 299 5.85 16.19 -15.59
N PHE A 300 5.40 15.46 -14.60
CA PHE A 300 6.13 14.32 -14.04
C PHE A 300 5.30 13.05 -13.85
N GLY A 301 4.06 13.03 -14.27
CA GLY A 301 3.17 11.90 -14.05
C GLY A 301 2.20 11.64 -15.19
N ASP A 302 1.00 11.22 -14.83
CA ASP A 302 -0.14 11.04 -15.72
C ASP A 302 -1.24 12.05 -15.33
N PRO A 303 -1.54 13.04 -16.16
CA PRO A 303 -2.55 14.04 -15.87
C PRO A 303 -3.99 13.53 -16.05
N ASP A 304 -4.20 12.37 -16.64
CA ASP A 304 -5.53 11.76 -16.81
C ASP A 304 -6.07 11.28 -15.46
N VAL A 305 -7.00 12.06 -14.91
CA VAL A 305 -7.63 11.81 -13.60
C VAL A 305 -8.39 10.50 -13.60
N PHE A 306 -9.11 10.21 -14.67
CA PHE A 306 -9.90 9.01 -14.79
C PHE A 306 -9.02 7.77 -14.94
N ASN A 307 -8.00 7.81 -15.80
CA ASN A 307 -7.03 6.73 -15.94
C ASN A 307 -6.32 6.44 -14.61
N THR A 308 -5.99 7.47 -13.84
CA THR A 308 -5.39 7.33 -12.51
C THR A 308 -6.33 6.59 -11.53
N MET A 309 -7.63 6.91 -11.54
CA MET A 309 -8.63 6.19 -10.74
C MET A 309 -8.76 4.73 -11.16
N MET A 310 -8.86 4.45 -12.47
CA MET A 310 -8.99 3.09 -13.01
C MET A 310 -7.76 2.24 -12.72
N SER A 311 -6.57 2.79 -12.89
CA SER A 311 -5.30 2.14 -12.60
C SER A 311 -5.17 1.80 -11.11
N HIS A 312 -5.68 2.67 -10.23
CA HIS A 312 -5.73 2.38 -8.79
C HIS A 312 -6.66 1.21 -8.47
N ILE A 313 -7.88 1.22 -9.02
CA ILE A 313 -8.84 0.12 -8.85
C ILE A 313 -8.22 -1.19 -9.33
N ASP A 314 -7.60 -1.19 -10.50
CA ASP A 314 -6.98 -2.38 -11.08
C ASP A 314 -5.83 -2.91 -10.21
N SER A 315 -4.89 -2.03 -9.84
CA SER A 315 -3.73 -2.42 -9.04
C SER A 315 -4.09 -2.87 -7.62
N MET A 316 -5.07 -2.22 -6.97
CA MET A 316 -5.58 -2.65 -5.67
C MET A 316 -6.29 -3.99 -5.77
N SER A 317 -7.08 -4.20 -6.82
CA SER A 317 -7.78 -5.47 -7.03
C SER A 317 -6.81 -6.63 -7.24
N LYS A 318 -5.69 -6.41 -7.96
CA LYS A 318 -4.61 -7.40 -8.11
C LYS A 318 -3.93 -7.72 -6.78
N ASP A 319 -3.57 -6.68 -6.02
CA ASP A 319 -2.92 -6.86 -4.72
C ASP A 319 -3.83 -7.61 -3.75
N ILE A 320 -5.12 -7.24 -3.67
CA ILE A 320 -6.13 -7.93 -2.85
C ILE A 320 -6.26 -9.39 -3.27
N ALA A 321 -6.38 -9.67 -4.57
CA ALA A 321 -6.51 -11.03 -5.07
C ALA A 321 -5.29 -11.90 -4.72
N LEU A 322 -4.08 -11.35 -4.83
CA LEU A 322 -2.85 -12.04 -4.42
C LEU A 322 -2.84 -12.37 -2.94
N LEU A 323 -3.24 -11.40 -2.09
CA LEU A 323 -3.29 -11.59 -0.65
C LEU A 323 -4.38 -12.58 -0.22
N GLU A 324 -5.58 -12.46 -0.78
CA GLU A 324 -6.71 -13.35 -0.47
C GLU A 324 -6.45 -14.77 -0.96
N THR A 325 -5.73 -14.96 -2.06
CA THR A 325 -5.40 -16.28 -2.61
C THR A 325 -4.19 -16.89 -1.92
N PHE A 326 -3.06 -16.18 -1.85
CA PHE A 326 -1.78 -16.74 -1.41
C PHE A 326 -1.31 -16.24 -0.03
N GLY A 327 -2.05 -15.32 0.59
CA GLY A 327 -1.73 -14.73 1.90
C GLY A 327 -0.75 -13.57 1.83
N PRO A 328 -0.28 -13.06 3.00
CA PRO A 328 0.48 -11.80 3.10
C PRO A 328 1.79 -11.76 2.32
N ASN A 329 2.39 -12.91 2.04
CA ASN A 329 3.59 -13.04 1.21
C ASN A 329 3.37 -14.03 0.06
N PRO A 330 2.71 -13.62 -1.04
CA PRO A 330 2.35 -14.49 -2.15
C PRO A 330 3.53 -15.24 -2.76
N ASN A 331 4.65 -14.55 -2.98
CA ASN A 331 5.84 -15.15 -3.60
C ASN A 331 6.36 -16.33 -2.78
N HIS A 332 6.52 -16.14 -1.47
CA HIS A 332 6.98 -17.22 -0.59
C HIS A 332 5.99 -18.40 -0.58
N THR A 333 4.68 -18.13 -0.59
CA THR A 333 3.66 -19.18 -0.62
C THR A 333 3.71 -19.95 -1.93
N ILE A 334 3.83 -19.26 -3.07
CA ILE A 334 3.93 -19.87 -4.40
C ILE A 334 5.19 -20.73 -4.51
N ASP A 335 6.33 -20.25 -4.04
CA ASP A 335 7.58 -21.00 -4.09
C ASP A 335 7.54 -22.28 -3.21
N ALA A 336 6.96 -22.17 -2.03
CA ALA A 336 6.75 -23.32 -1.17
C ALA A 336 5.81 -24.37 -1.81
N LEU A 337 4.74 -23.92 -2.50
CA LEU A 337 3.83 -24.79 -3.23
C LEU A 337 4.50 -25.46 -4.44
N LYS A 338 5.38 -24.77 -5.15
CA LYS A 338 6.18 -25.36 -6.26
C LYS A 338 7.08 -26.49 -5.75
N VAL A 339 7.77 -26.29 -4.63
CA VAL A 339 8.61 -27.33 -4.00
C VAL A 339 7.77 -28.54 -3.64
N GLU A 340 6.60 -28.34 -3.01
CA GLU A 340 5.71 -29.45 -2.62
C GLU A 340 5.12 -30.16 -3.86
N ALA A 341 4.79 -29.42 -4.93
CA ALA A 341 4.33 -30.00 -6.18
C ALA A 341 5.39 -30.92 -6.81
N GLN A 342 6.65 -30.48 -6.81
CA GLN A 342 7.76 -31.33 -7.30
C GLN A 342 7.93 -32.58 -6.44
N ARG A 343 7.80 -32.45 -5.10
CA ARG A 343 7.88 -33.59 -4.18
C ARG A 343 6.79 -34.62 -4.49
N ILE A 344 5.55 -34.17 -4.74
CA ILE A 344 4.42 -35.04 -5.09
C ILE A 344 4.65 -35.70 -6.47
N ALA A 345 5.17 -34.95 -7.45
CA ALA A 345 5.41 -35.47 -8.79
C ALA A 345 6.53 -36.55 -8.84
N ASN A 346 7.44 -36.53 -7.88
CA ASN A 346 8.57 -37.46 -7.78
C ASN A 346 8.30 -38.64 -6.84
N ALA A 347 7.18 -38.65 -6.12
CA ALA A 347 6.77 -39.74 -5.24
C ALA A 347 5.97 -40.80 -5.97
#